data_8089972581659f572288c96e53c59b4b
#
_entry.id   8089972581659f572288c96e53c59b4b
#
_cell.length_a   1.000
_cell.length_b   1.000
_cell.length_c   1.000
_cell.angle_alpha   90.00
_cell.angle_beta   90.00
_cell.angle_gamma   90.00
#
_symmetry.space_group_name_H-M   'P 1'
#
loop_
_entity.id
_entity.type
_entity.pdbx_description
1 polymer ?
#
loop_
_entity_poly.entity_id
_entity_poly.type
_entity_poly.pdbx_seq_one_letter_code
_entity_poly.pdbx_strand_id
1 'polypeptide(L)'
;PGDAPPASLPRLDRAAAERLLAREGWRWIARAPIRTTSAPTAEGDGLGRAAWAMRLFAVSAPEGWRVMPGGLAMTAESGDAVAQLPVDGSAKDVWALGDSPSSAEAGAATLLSRRRRSAHLRRTGRDLLSRVADNLFWLGRNAERADFTLRVLKVVVERMIDAPRADRDPMLLHALLSLRLDDPPAETTLAEARTRIVRLALDPAEPACLGRTLDALFWGADATRAHLSRDAWRDVSALAADPVWRAAPDPARALALAGPIDDAIRSLAAFAGASHENMTRN
;
A
#
# COMPACT_ATOMS: atom_id res chain seq x y z
N PRO A 1 8.16 -9.55 -4.79
CA PRO A 1 9.55 -9.25 -4.81
C PRO A 1 9.77 -8.15 -3.80
N GLY A 2 10.57 -8.49 -2.78
CA GLY A 2 10.60 -7.85 -1.49
C GLY A 2 10.91 -6.36 -1.55
N ASP A 3 10.10 -5.60 -0.84
CA ASP A 3 10.51 -4.34 -0.29
C ASP A 3 11.70 -4.61 0.62
N ALA A 4 12.89 -4.31 0.16
CA ALA A 4 14.03 -4.22 1.04
C ALA A 4 13.65 -3.22 2.15
N PRO A 5 13.89 -3.53 3.42
CA PRO A 5 13.60 -2.59 4.49
C PRO A 5 14.31 -1.27 4.17
N PRO A 6 13.68 -0.13 4.44
CA PRO A 6 14.31 1.17 4.16
C PRO A 6 15.69 1.16 4.81
N ALA A 7 16.72 1.40 3.99
CA ALA A 7 18.08 1.39 4.47
C ALA A 7 18.19 2.38 5.63
N SER A 8 18.56 1.88 6.81
CA SER A 8 18.87 2.75 7.92
C SER A 8 20.18 3.48 7.57
N LEU A 9 20.17 4.79 7.64
CA LEU A 9 21.40 5.54 7.50
C LEU A 9 22.40 5.07 8.54
N PRO A 10 23.66 4.80 8.14
CA PRO A 10 24.73 4.61 9.08
C PRO A 10 24.79 5.86 9.99
N ARG A 11 25.28 5.72 11.21
CA ARG A 11 25.49 6.86 12.11
C ARG A 11 26.40 7.86 11.43
N LEU A 12 25.81 8.88 10.84
CA LEU A 12 26.54 9.96 10.20
C LEU A 12 26.87 11.02 11.24
N ASP A 13 28.03 11.64 11.09
CA ASP A 13 28.27 12.89 11.79
C ASP A 13 27.32 13.98 11.25
N ARG A 14 27.16 15.06 12.01
CA ARG A 14 26.24 16.15 11.69
C ARG A 14 26.50 16.74 10.29
N ALA A 15 27.73 16.93 9.92
CA ALA A 15 28.10 17.54 8.64
C ALA A 15 27.78 16.61 7.46
N ALA A 16 27.99 15.31 7.64
CA ALA A 16 27.62 14.30 6.63
C ALA A 16 26.10 14.19 6.49
N ALA A 17 25.36 14.24 7.60
CA ALA A 17 23.91 14.24 7.59
C ALA A 17 23.34 15.49 6.89
N GLU A 18 23.86 16.68 7.18
CA GLU A 18 23.47 17.93 6.54
C GLU A 18 23.72 17.89 5.02
N ARG A 19 24.89 17.39 4.58
CA ARG A 19 25.18 17.22 3.13
C ARG A 19 24.22 16.23 2.46
N LEU A 20 23.89 15.12 3.12
CA LEU A 20 22.96 14.14 2.59
C LEU A 20 21.56 14.72 2.46
N LEU A 21 21.08 15.40 3.50
CA LEU A 21 19.74 16.02 3.50
C LEU A 21 19.64 17.14 2.47
N ALA A 22 20.70 17.91 2.26
CA ALA A 22 20.72 18.94 1.23
C ALA A 22 20.61 18.36 -0.19
N ARG A 23 21.16 17.15 -0.42
CA ARG A 23 21.16 16.48 -1.73
C ARG A 23 19.94 15.59 -1.93
N GLU A 24 19.51 14.87 -0.91
CA GLU A 24 18.52 13.80 -1.01
C GLU A 24 17.45 13.87 0.11
N GLY A 25 17.25 15.04 0.72
CA GLY A 25 16.36 15.19 1.89
C GLY A 25 14.93 14.70 1.68
N TRP A 26 14.45 14.78 0.44
CA TRP A 26 13.12 14.30 0.05
C TRP A 26 12.92 12.76 0.20
N ARG A 27 14.03 12.00 0.26
CA ARG A 27 14.00 10.53 0.46
C ARG A 27 13.99 10.12 1.92
N TRP A 28 14.23 11.05 2.84
CA TRP A 28 14.51 10.72 4.23
C TRP A 28 13.48 11.31 5.18
N ILE A 29 13.08 10.53 6.15
CA ILE A 29 12.25 10.98 7.26
C ILE A 29 13.12 10.95 8.52
N ALA A 30 13.27 12.10 9.16
CA ALA A 30 13.92 12.19 10.45
C ALA A 30 12.95 11.76 11.56
N ARG A 31 13.40 10.86 12.42
CA ARG A 31 12.66 10.42 13.59
C ARG A 31 13.56 10.55 14.82
N ALA A 32 13.00 11.05 15.91
CA ALA A 32 13.71 11.05 17.19
C ALA A 32 14.05 9.61 17.60
N PRO A 33 15.27 9.35 18.12
CA PRO A 33 15.64 8.03 18.60
C PRO A 33 14.70 7.60 19.73
N ILE A 34 14.17 6.38 19.60
CA ILE A 34 13.30 5.77 20.61
C ILE A 34 14.19 5.01 21.59
N ARG A 35 14.11 5.37 22.87
CA ARG A 35 14.73 4.59 23.93
C ARG A 35 13.81 3.43 24.26
N THR A 36 14.21 2.22 23.93
CA THR A 36 13.48 1.00 24.28
C THR A 36 14.03 0.41 25.58
N THR A 37 13.16 -0.25 26.32
CA THR A 37 13.57 -1.11 27.44
C THR A 37 14.01 -2.47 26.91
N SER A 38 14.63 -3.29 27.76
CA SER A 38 15.01 -4.65 27.42
C SER A 38 14.06 -5.66 28.06
N ALA A 39 13.80 -6.76 27.39
CA ALA A 39 13.04 -7.90 27.89
C ALA A 39 13.90 -9.18 27.87
N PRO A 40 13.63 -10.16 28.75
CA PRO A 40 14.28 -11.45 28.67
C PRO A 40 14.03 -12.11 27.33
N THR A 41 15.06 -12.70 26.73
CA THR A 41 14.97 -13.44 25.46
C THR A 41 15.79 -14.71 25.56
N ALA A 42 15.40 -15.76 24.83
CA ALA A 42 16.20 -16.96 24.74
C ALA A 42 17.48 -16.67 23.93
N GLU A 43 18.62 -17.04 24.46
CA GLU A 43 19.92 -16.86 23.84
C GLU A 43 20.74 -18.15 24.09
N GLY A 44 20.84 -18.99 23.07
CA GLY A 44 21.36 -20.34 23.21
C GLY A 44 20.57 -21.14 24.26
N ASP A 45 21.25 -21.74 25.23
CA ASP A 45 20.63 -22.51 26.34
C ASP A 45 20.23 -21.65 27.54
N GLY A 46 20.33 -20.32 27.46
CA GLY A 46 20.09 -19.38 28.55
C GLY A 46 19.08 -18.27 28.25
N LEU A 47 18.98 -17.34 29.20
CA LEU A 47 18.18 -16.12 29.06
C LEU A 47 19.12 -14.93 28.95
N GLY A 48 19.06 -14.25 27.82
CA GLY A 48 19.67 -12.94 27.58
C GLY A 48 18.67 -11.80 27.77
N ARG A 49 19.08 -10.61 27.37
CA ARG A 49 18.23 -9.42 27.34
C ARG A 49 18.33 -8.74 25.98
N ALA A 50 17.20 -8.53 25.34
CA ALA A 50 17.15 -7.82 24.05
C ALA A 50 16.21 -6.61 24.14
N ALA A 51 16.50 -5.60 23.34
CA ALA A 51 15.58 -4.50 23.11
C ALA A 51 14.28 -5.04 22.49
N TRP A 52 13.13 -4.47 22.86
CA TRP A 52 11.85 -4.96 22.37
C TRP A 52 10.87 -3.85 22.03
N ALA A 53 9.99 -4.12 21.10
CA ALA A 53 8.83 -3.32 20.78
C ALA A 53 7.58 -4.20 20.72
N MET A 54 6.43 -3.65 21.05
CA MET A 54 5.17 -4.36 21.08
C MET A 54 4.21 -3.77 20.04
N ARG A 55 3.61 -4.65 19.26
CA ARG A 55 2.50 -4.31 18.37
C ARG A 55 1.20 -4.68 19.05
N LEU A 56 0.36 -3.69 19.27
CA LEU A 56 -1.00 -3.84 19.75
C LEU A 56 -1.98 -3.68 18.60
N PHE A 57 -3.12 -4.34 18.71
CA PHE A 57 -4.17 -4.29 17.71
C PHE A 57 -5.43 -3.67 18.32
N ALA A 58 -5.94 -2.64 17.66
CA ALA A 58 -7.16 -1.96 18.07
C ALA A 58 -8.08 -1.77 16.85
N VAL A 59 -9.38 -1.88 17.08
CA VAL A 59 -10.41 -1.62 16.05
C VAL A 59 -11.37 -0.56 16.55
N SER A 60 -11.83 0.29 15.65
CA SER A 60 -12.89 1.24 15.94
C SER A 60 -14.24 0.52 16.01
N ALA A 61 -15.03 0.82 17.01
CA ALA A 61 -16.38 0.29 17.21
C ALA A 61 -17.32 1.45 17.59
N PRO A 62 -18.65 1.29 17.45
CA PRO A 62 -19.60 2.37 17.78
C PRO A 62 -19.47 2.93 19.20
N GLU A 63 -19.08 2.07 20.15
CA GLU A 63 -18.87 2.42 21.56
C GLU A 63 -17.46 2.92 21.88
N GLY A 64 -16.57 3.06 20.89
CA GLY A 64 -15.16 3.46 21.07
C GLY A 64 -14.18 2.42 20.54
N TRP A 65 -12.94 2.53 20.98
CA TRP A 65 -11.87 1.61 20.55
C TRP A 65 -11.93 0.31 21.32
N ARG A 66 -11.89 -0.81 20.60
CA ARG A 66 -11.66 -2.14 21.19
C ARG A 66 -10.24 -2.56 20.93
N VAL A 67 -9.51 -2.84 21.99
CA VAL A 67 -8.12 -3.29 21.94
C VAL A 67 -8.09 -4.79 22.21
N MET A 68 -7.33 -5.52 21.40
CA MET A 68 -7.08 -6.94 21.62
C MET A 68 -6.32 -7.12 22.96
N PRO A 69 -6.76 -8.03 23.85
CA PRO A 69 -6.08 -8.26 25.13
C PRO A 69 -4.80 -9.10 24.93
N GLY A 70 -3.84 -8.54 24.25
CA GLY A 70 -2.59 -9.16 23.89
C GLY A 70 -1.96 -8.46 22.71
N GLY A 71 -0.88 -9.03 22.18
CA GLY A 71 -0.17 -8.45 21.06
C GLY A 71 1.01 -9.31 20.62
N LEU A 72 1.83 -8.74 19.76
CA LEU A 72 3.06 -9.34 19.30
C LEU A 72 4.23 -8.46 19.76
N ALA A 73 5.13 -9.01 20.56
CA ALA A 73 6.41 -8.38 20.86
C ALA A 73 7.47 -8.91 19.90
N MET A 74 8.32 -8.00 19.44
CA MET A 74 9.49 -8.33 18.63
C MET A 74 10.75 -7.86 19.34
N THR A 75 11.79 -8.65 19.30
CA THR A 75 13.07 -8.33 19.92
C THR A 75 14.15 -8.12 18.87
N ALA A 76 15.11 -7.27 19.17
CA ALA A 76 16.28 -7.04 18.35
C ALA A 76 17.49 -6.72 19.23
N GLU A 77 18.69 -6.81 18.66
CA GLU A 77 19.93 -6.54 19.39
C GLU A 77 20.04 -5.09 19.86
N SER A 78 19.43 -4.14 19.15
CA SER A 78 19.44 -2.73 19.51
C SER A 78 18.05 -2.10 19.47
N GLY A 79 17.84 -1.03 20.24
CA GLY A 79 16.61 -0.27 20.26
C GLY A 79 16.26 0.37 18.92
N ASP A 80 17.26 0.78 18.15
CA ASP A 80 17.08 1.36 16.82
C ASP A 80 16.56 0.30 15.82
N ALA A 81 17.07 -0.93 15.92
CA ALA A 81 16.62 -2.05 15.09
C ALA A 81 15.18 -2.46 15.43
N VAL A 82 14.82 -2.50 16.72
CA VAL A 82 13.46 -2.82 17.17
C VAL A 82 12.43 -1.82 16.64
N ALA A 83 12.80 -0.55 16.57
CA ALA A 83 11.90 0.50 16.07
C ALA A 83 11.53 0.32 14.60
N GLN A 84 12.30 -0.45 13.84
CA GLN A 84 12.03 -0.76 12.42
C GLN A 84 11.21 -2.05 12.24
N LEU A 85 10.84 -2.75 13.34
CA LEU A 85 10.15 -4.04 13.31
C LEU A 85 10.89 -5.05 12.40
N PRO A 86 12.09 -5.49 12.79
CA PRO A 86 12.91 -6.34 11.94
C PRO A 86 12.19 -7.64 11.60
N VAL A 87 12.29 -8.04 10.34
CA VAL A 87 11.72 -9.30 9.84
C VAL A 87 12.45 -10.51 10.45
N ASP A 88 13.70 -10.32 10.84
CA ASP A 88 14.61 -11.39 11.34
C ASP A 88 14.70 -11.45 12.88
N GLY A 89 13.94 -10.65 13.59
CA GLY A 89 13.90 -10.64 15.05
C GLY A 89 13.08 -11.79 15.63
N SER A 90 13.39 -12.18 16.87
CA SER A 90 12.56 -13.14 17.59
C SER A 90 11.21 -12.51 17.95
N ALA A 91 10.13 -13.24 17.71
CA ALA A 91 8.78 -12.84 18.08
C ALA A 91 8.34 -13.52 19.38
N LYS A 92 7.53 -12.81 20.18
CA LYS A 92 6.95 -13.32 21.43
C LYS A 92 5.49 -12.93 21.49
N ASP A 93 4.67 -13.85 21.98
CA ASP A 93 3.29 -13.55 22.34
C ASP A 93 3.24 -12.65 23.57
N VAL A 94 2.35 -11.66 23.52
CA VAL A 94 2.05 -10.78 24.63
C VAL A 94 0.63 -11.05 25.10
N TRP A 95 0.46 -11.36 26.37
CA TRP A 95 -0.81 -11.67 26.98
C TRP A 95 -1.14 -10.61 28.02
N ALA A 96 -2.35 -10.06 27.96
CA ALA A 96 -2.84 -9.21 29.03
C ALA A 96 -3.43 -10.10 30.13
N LEU A 97 -2.89 -10.00 31.34
CA LEU A 97 -3.43 -10.67 32.51
C LEU A 97 -4.57 -9.83 33.04
N GLY A 98 -5.74 -10.43 33.22
CA GLY A 98 -6.91 -9.78 33.82
C GLY A 98 -7.23 -10.35 35.19
N ASP A 99 -7.60 -9.49 36.12
CA ASP A 99 -7.95 -9.87 37.49
C ASP A 99 -9.34 -10.52 37.62
N SER A 100 -10.10 -10.61 36.52
CA SER A 100 -11.47 -11.14 36.54
C SER A 100 -11.74 -12.08 35.36
N PRO A 101 -12.40 -13.23 35.59
CA PRO A 101 -12.86 -14.13 34.55
C PRO A 101 -13.77 -13.44 33.50
N SER A 102 -14.49 -12.41 33.93
CA SER A 102 -15.38 -11.65 33.03
C SER A 102 -14.61 -10.79 32.01
N SER A 103 -13.42 -10.31 32.37
CA SER A 103 -12.55 -9.57 31.40
C SER A 103 -11.89 -10.52 30.40
N ALA A 104 -11.56 -11.74 30.82
CA ALA A 104 -11.07 -12.80 29.94
C ALA A 104 -12.17 -13.31 28.99
N GLU A 105 -13.41 -13.42 29.45
CA GLU A 105 -14.55 -13.81 28.63
C GLU A 105 -14.95 -12.71 27.62
N ALA A 106 -14.89 -11.46 27.99
CA ALA A 106 -15.11 -10.34 27.08
C ALA A 106 -14.01 -10.20 26.03
N GLY A 107 -12.76 -10.54 26.38
CA GLY A 107 -11.62 -10.51 25.48
C GLY A 107 -11.39 -11.81 24.71
N ALA A 108 -11.69 -12.96 25.30
CA ALA A 108 -11.56 -14.29 24.71
C ALA A 108 -12.76 -14.70 23.85
N ALA A 109 -13.77 -13.84 23.69
CA ALA A 109 -14.71 -13.96 22.58
C ALA A 109 -13.98 -13.63 21.28
N THR A 110 -12.85 -14.29 21.05
CA THR A 110 -12.19 -14.36 19.75
C THR A 110 -13.23 -14.79 18.73
N LEU A 111 -13.17 -14.24 17.54
CA LEU A 111 -13.99 -14.65 16.38
C LEU A 111 -14.05 -16.19 16.25
N LEU A 112 -13.04 -16.91 16.73
CA LEU A 112 -12.98 -18.38 16.79
C LEU A 112 -13.86 -19.00 17.86
N SER A 113 -14.00 -18.41 19.06
CA SER A 113 -14.86 -18.96 20.11
C SER A 113 -16.34 -18.60 19.91
N ARG A 114 -16.65 -17.48 19.28
CA ARG A 114 -18.00 -17.19 18.77
C ARG A 114 -18.43 -18.19 17.68
N ARG A 115 -17.50 -18.64 16.83
CA ARG A 115 -17.77 -19.70 15.85
C ARG A 115 -18.15 -21.04 16.49
N ARG A 116 -17.61 -21.39 17.67
CA ARG A 116 -17.95 -22.65 18.33
C ARG A 116 -19.34 -22.65 19.01
N ARG A 117 -19.85 -21.49 19.43
CA ARG A 117 -21.18 -21.40 20.10
C ARG A 117 -22.35 -21.21 19.15
N SER A 118 -22.14 -20.85 17.90
CA SER A 118 -23.18 -20.72 16.88
C SER A 118 -22.91 -21.58 15.66
N ALA A 119 -22.48 -22.83 15.88
CA ALA A 119 -22.45 -23.83 14.82
C ALA A 119 -23.87 -24.30 14.43
N HIS A 120 -24.85 -23.40 14.46
CA HIS A 120 -25.92 -23.48 13.49
C HIS A 120 -25.30 -23.13 12.16
N LEU A 121 -24.98 -24.15 11.38
CA LEU A 121 -24.69 -24.09 9.95
C LEU A 121 -25.88 -23.39 9.24
N ARG A 122 -25.95 -22.07 9.40
CA ARG A 122 -26.76 -21.27 8.49
C ARG A 122 -25.98 -21.27 7.18
N ARG A 123 -26.46 -22.01 6.22
CA ARG A 123 -26.11 -21.90 4.80
C ARG A 123 -26.51 -20.52 4.28
N THR A 124 -26.01 -19.47 4.87
CA THR A 124 -26.30 -18.10 4.44
C THR A 124 -25.28 -17.60 3.43
N GLY A 125 -24.45 -18.44 2.82
CA GLY A 125 -23.56 -18.01 1.74
C GLY A 125 -22.65 -16.80 2.06
N ARG A 126 -22.64 -16.35 3.32
CA ARG A 126 -22.01 -15.08 3.77
C ARG A 126 -20.63 -15.24 4.37
N ASP A 127 -20.15 -16.46 4.52
CA ASP A 127 -18.79 -16.68 5.00
C ASP A 127 -17.85 -16.57 3.79
N LEU A 128 -17.35 -15.36 3.54
CA LEU A 128 -16.26 -15.17 2.59
C LEU A 128 -15.07 -16.03 3.05
N LEU A 129 -14.61 -16.92 2.18
CA LEU A 129 -13.36 -17.63 2.41
C LEU A 129 -12.24 -16.61 2.58
N SER A 130 -11.34 -16.82 3.52
CA SER A 130 -10.24 -15.87 3.82
C SER A 130 -9.44 -15.48 2.57
N ARG A 131 -9.23 -16.44 1.66
CA ARG A 131 -8.56 -16.19 0.37
C ARG A 131 -9.36 -15.25 -0.54
N VAL A 132 -10.66 -15.37 -0.55
CA VAL A 132 -11.54 -14.48 -1.35
C VAL A 132 -11.52 -13.07 -0.76
N ALA A 133 -11.59 -12.96 0.56
CA ALA A 133 -11.50 -11.67 1.25
C ALA A 133 -10.16 -10.97 0.97
N ASP A 134 -9.06 -11.73 1.00
CA ASP A 134 -7.73 -11.22 0.69
C ASP A 134 -7.64 -10.75 -0.76
N ASN A 135 -8.11 -11.55 -1.71
CA ASN A 135 -8.13 -11.16 -3.13
C ASN A 135 -9.00 -9.92 -3.39
N LEU A 136 -10.16 -9.78 -2.73
CA LEU A 136 -11.00 -8.58 -2.82
C LEU A 136 -10.31 -7.34 -2.23
N PHE A 137 -9.58 -7.51 -1.12
CA PHE A 137 -8.76 -6.43 -0.56
C PHE A 137 -7.71 -5.95 -1.56
N TRP A 138 -6.96 -6.87 -2.17
CA TRP A 138 -5.94 -6.51 -3.15
C TRP A 138 -6.53 -5.96 -4.44
N LEU A 139 -7.71 -6.44 -4.86
CA LEU A 139 -8.46 -5.86 -5.97
C LEU A 139 -8.76 -4.38 -5.72
N GLY A 140 -9.32 -4.06 -4.56
CA GLY A 140 -9.62 -2.68 -4.17
C GLY A 140 -8.34 -1.82 -4.09
N ARG A 141 -7.28 -2.35 -3.47
CA ARG A 141 -5.98 -1.65 -3.37
C ARG A 141 -5.37 -1.34 -4.74
N ASN A 142 -5.47 -2.26 -5.70
CA ASN A 142 -4.96 -2.03 -7.04
C ASN A 142 -5.85 -1.06 -7.83
N ALA A 143 -7.17 -1.08 -7.62
CA ALA A 143 -8.09 -0.10 -8.20
C ALA A 143 -7.76 1.33 -7.74
N GLU A 144 -7.60 1.55 -6.43
CA GLU A 144 -7.21 2.83 -5.85
C GLU A 144 -5.82 3.29 -6.35
N ARG A 145 -4.87 2.36 -6.43
CA ARG A 145 -3.53 2.67 -6.93
C ARG A 145 -3.57 3.08 -8.41
N ALA A 146 -4.36 2.39 -9.22
CA ALA A 146 -4.55 2.74 -10.63
C ALA A 146 -5.22 4.10 -10.79
N ASP A 147 -6.31 4.35 -10.07
CA ASP A 147 -7.04 5.63 -10.10
C ASP A 147 -6.13 6.81 -9.71
N PHE A 148 -5.39 6.68 -8.61
CA PHE A 148 -4.46 7.72 -8.20
C PHE A 148 -3.37 7.99 -9.24
N THR A 149 -2.79 6.93 -9.82
CA THR A 149 -1.75 7.06 -10.87
C THR A 149 -2.32 7.74 -12.12
N LEU A 150 -3.52 7.35 -12.55
CA LEU A 150 -4.20 7.95 -13.69
C LEU A 150 -4.49 9.43 -13.45
N ARG A 151 -4.93 9.82 -12.25
CA ARG A 151 -5.19 11.24 -11.91
C ARG A 151 -3.91 12.07 -11.92
N VAL A 152 -2.81 11.52 -11.42
CA VAL A 152 -1.49 12.19 -11.50
C VAL A 152 -1.10 12.39 -12.97
N LEU A 153 -1.17 11.33 -13.77
CA LEU A 153 -0.85 11.39 -15.21
C LEU A 153 -1.76 12.38 -15.94
N LYS A 154 -3.08 12.37 -15.65
CA LYS A 154 -4.04 13.30 -16.25
C LYS A 154 -3.63 14.75 -16.02
N VAL A 155 -3.42 15.13 -14.76
CA VAL A 155 -3.05 16.52 -14.41
C VAL A 155 -1.75 16.94 -15.09
N VAL A 156 -0.77 16.05 -15.16
CA VAL A 156 0.53 16.36 -15.79
C VAL A 156 0.37 16.51 -17.30
N VAL A 157 -0.33 15.58 -17.96
CA VAL A 157 -0.53 15.60 -19.41
C VAL A 157 -1.39 16.79 -19.84
N GLU A 158 -2.49 17.07 -19.14
CA GLU A 158 -3.34 18.25 -19.41
C GLU A 158 -2.55 19.55 -19.28
N ARG A 159 -1.75 19.71 -18.21
CA ARG A 159 -0.89 20.88 -18.08
C ARG A 159 0.12 21.02 -19.22
N MET A 160 0.63 19.92 -19.73
CA MET A 160 1.55 19.95 -20.87
C MET A 160 0.86 20.30 -22.19
N ILE A 161 -0.44 20.01 -22.32
CA ILE A 161 -1.23 20.31 -23.54
C ILE A 161 -1.79 21.73 -23.46
N ASP A 162 -2.51 22.05 -22.40
CA ASP A 162 -3.41 23.22 -22.33
C ASP A 162 -2.72 24.47 -21.79
N ALA A 163 -1.68 24.32 -20.92
CA ALA A 163 -1.02 25.50 -20.38
C ALA A 163 -0.20 26.22 -21.48
N PRO A 164 -0.24 27.59 -21.50
CA PRO A 164 0.69 28.38 -22.30
C PRO A 164 2.14 27.94 -22.06
N ARG A 165 2.97 28.02 -23.09
CA ARG A 165 4.35 27.52 -23.01
C ARG A 165 5.18 28.15 -21.87
N ALA A 166 4.85 29.41 -21.53
CA ALA A 166 5.45 30.15 -20.40
C ALA A 166 5.03 29.60 -19.03
N ASP A 167 3.85 28.98 -18.92
CA ASP A 167 3.26 28.50 -17.67
C ASP A 167 3.48 27.00 -17.43
N ARG A 168 4.18 26.33 -18.34
CA ARG A 168 4.57 24.90 -18.19
C ARG A 168 5.78 24.81 -17.28
N ASP A 169 5.54 24.85 -15.99
CA ASP A 169 6.61 24.71 -15.00
C ASP A 169 7.08 23.23 -14.91
N PRO A 170 8.29 22.92 -15.42
CA PRO A 170 8.82 21.58 -15.35
C PRO A 170 8.99 21.06 -13.92
N MET A 171 9.34 21.93 -12.98
CA MET A 171 9.51 21.55 -11.57
C MET A 171 8.20 21.06 -10.96
N LEU A 172 7.09 21.74 -11.23
CA LEU A 172 5.76 21.30 -10.78
C LEU A 172 5.37 19.95 -11.39
N LEU A 173 5.62 19.76 -12.69
CA LEU A 173 5.34 18.50 -13.37
C LEU A 173 6.15 17.35 -12.77
N HIS A 174 7.42 17.59 -12.50
CA HIS A 174 8.29 16.61 -11.82
C HIS A 174 7.85 16.32 -10.39
N ALA A 175 7.47 17.34 -9.62
CA ALA A 175 6.94 17.17 -8.27
C ALA A 175 5.67 16.31 -8.27
N LEU A 176 4.75 16.52 -9.22
CA LEU A 176 3.55 15.68 -9.35
C LEU A 176 3.89 14.23 -9.69
N LEU A 177 4.81 14.00 -10.65
CA LEU A 177 5.23 12.65 -11.01
C LEU A 177 5.97 11.93 -9.87
N SER A 178 6.69 12.68 -9.02
CA SER A 178 7.37 12.13 -7.84
C SER A 178 6.41 11.63 -6.76
N LEU A 179 5.12 11.93 -6.83
CA LEU A 179 4.10 11.28 -6.00
C LEU A 179 3.99 9.77 -6.27
N ARG A 180 4.47 9.32 -7.43
CA ARG A 180 4.41 7.92 -7.88
C ARG A 180 5.78 7.33 -8.21
N LEU A 181 6.70 8.13 -8.71
CA LEU A 181 8.05 7.72 -9.05
C LEU A 181 9.00 8.03 -7.90
N ASP A 182 9.77 7.04 -7.48
CA ASP A 182 10.79 7.20 -6.43
C ASP A 182 12.12 7.73 -7.05
N ASP A 183 12.01 8.88 -7.74
CA ASP A 183 13.15 9.54 -8.34
C ASP A 183 13.31 10.96 -7.79
N PRO A 184 14.56 11.41 -7.56
CA PRO A 184 14.82 12.83 -7.32
C PRO A 184 14.35 13.64 -8.52
N PRO A 185 13.90 14.87 -8.33
CA PRO A 185 13.75 15.81 -9.42
C PRO A 185 15.15 16.11 -9.95
N ALA A 186 15.59 15.34 -10.95
CA ALA A 186 16.75 15.63 -11.75
C ALA A 186 16.43 16.81 -12.67
N GLU A 187 17.37 17.26 -13.48
CA GLU A 187 17.17 18.42 -14.37
C GLU A 187 15.76 18.52 -14.97
N THR A 188 15.03 19.56 -14.58
CA THR A 188 13.60 19.68 -14.83
C THR A 188 13.34 20.21 -16.22
N THR A 189 13.36 19.34 -17.22
CA THR A 189 12.99 19.68 -18.59
C THR A 189 11.64 19.08 -18.98
N LEU A 190 10.93 19.71 -19.93
CA LEU A 190 9.69 19.16 -20.48
C LEU A 190 9.92 17.82 -21.22
N ALA A 191 11.11 17.63 -21.78
CA ALA A 191 11.47 16.37 -22.44
C ALA A 191 11.57 15.23 -21.42
N GLU A 192 12.18 15.51 -20.28
CA GLU A 192 12.29 14.55 -19.19
C GLU A 192 10.94 14.26 -18.54
N ALA A 193 10.07 15.26 -18.37
CA ALA A 193 8.70 15.04 -17.91
C ALA A 193 7.95 14.04 -18.85
N ARG A 194 8.13 14.14 -20.17
CA ARG A 194 7.56 13.16 -21.12
C ARG A 194 8.10 11.74 -20.89
N THR A 195 9.41 11.62 -20.69
CA THR A 195 10.05 10.34 -20.39
C THR A 195 9.48 9.72 -19.11
N ARG A 196 9.31 10.51 -18.05
CA ARG A 196 8.75 10.07 -16.79
C ARG A 196 7.26 9.70 -16.89
N ILE A 197 6.45 10.45 -17.66
CA ILE A 197 5.05 10.09 -17.96
C ILE A 197 4.98 8.69 -18.56
N VAL A 198 5.74 8.46 -19.62
CA VAL A 198 5.72 7.19 -20.34
C VAL A 198 6.28 6.06 -19.46
N ARG A 199 7.33 6.31 -18.69
CA ARG A 199 7.85 5.36 -17.73
C ARG A 199 6.79 4.96 -16.70
N LEU A 200 6.11 5.91 -16.10
CA LEU A 200 5.03 5.65 -15.13
C LEU A 200 3.83 4.94 -15.76
N ALA A 201 3.51 5.23 -17.00
CA ALA A 201 2.36 4.63 -17.67
C ALA A 201 2.65 3.23 -18.22
N LEU A 202 3.81 3.03 -18.88
CA LEU A 202 4.06 1.93 -19.81
C LEU A 202 5.29 1.07 -19.51
N ASP A 203 6.26 1.54 -18.71
CA ASP A 203 7.50 0.81 -18.52
C ASP A 203 7.33 -0.32 -17.48
N PRO A 204 7.38 -1.60 -17.86
CA PRO A 204 7.21 -2.71 -16.93
C PRO A 204 8.38 -2.86 -15.94
N ALA A 205 9.52 -2.20 -16.15
CA ALA A 205 10.63 -2.18 -15.19
C ALA A 205 10.34 -1.22 -14.03
N GLU A 206 9.42 -0.26 -14.20
CA GLU A 206 9.03 0.67 -13.14
C GLU A 206 8.04 -0.01 -12.16
N PRO A 207 8.37 -0.12 -10.86
CA PRO A 207 7.49 -0.76 -9.88
C PRO A 207 6.12 -0.09 -9.75
N ALA A 208 6.05 1.23 -9.97
CA ALA A 208 4.83 2.02 -9.92
C ALA A 208 4.05 2.06 -11.24
N CYS A 209 4.51 1.33 -12.27
CA CYS A 209 3.92 1.34 -13.61
C CYS A 209 2.42 1.05 -13.59
N LEU A 210 1.67 1.89 -14.28
CA LEU A 210 0.22 1.73 -14.43
C LEU A 210 -0.14 0.40 -15.10
N GLY A 211 0.53 0.03 -16.19
CA GLY A 211 0.28 -1.23 -16.89
C GLY A 211 0.36 -2.44 -15.96
N ARG A 212 1.40 -2.52 -15.13
CA ARG A 212 1.53 -3.58 -14.10
C ARG A 212 0.42 -3.52 -13.06
N THR A 213 0.00 -2.34 -12.66
CA THR A 213 -1.09 -2.16 -11.70
C THR A 213 -2.42 -2.64 -12.27
N LEU A 214 -2.67 -2.39 -13.56
CA LEU A 214 -3.85 -2.88 -14.28
C LEU A 214 -3.82 -4.41 -14.45
N ASP A 215 -2.66 -5.00 -14.71
CA ASP A 215 -2.52 -6.46 -14.73
C ASP A 215 -2.84 -7.07 -13.34
N ALA A 216 -2.32 -6.47 -12.28
CA ALA A 216 -2.62 -6.93 -10.90
C ALA A 216 -4.09 -6.73 -10.54
N LEU A 217 -4.73 -5.67 -11.00
CA LEU A 217 -6.17 -5.43 -10.88
C LEU A 217 -6.97 -6.54 -11.59
N PHE A 218 -6.62 -6.87 -12.82
CA PHE A 218 -7.24 -7.93 -13.59
C PHE A 218 -7.13 -9.30 -12.90
N TRP A 219 -5.92 -9.67 -12.44
CA TRP A 219 -5.71 -10.93 -11.72
C TRP A 219 -6.53 -11.01 -10.42
N GLY A 220 -6.65 -9.90 -9.68
CA GLY A 220 -7.53 -9.82 -8.51
C GLY A 220 -9.00 -10.00 -8.87
N ALA A 221 -9.44 -9.39 -9.96
CA ALA A 221 -10.81 -9.53 -10.47
C ALA A 221 -11.09 -10.96 -10.97
N ASP A 222 -10.15 -11.58 -11.66
CA ASP A 222 -10.28 -12.97 -12.12
C ASP A 222 -10.40 -13.95 -10.95
N ALA A 223 -9.54 -13.80 -9.96
CA ALA A 223 -9.57 -14.64 -8.75
C ALA A 223 -10.87 -14.47 -7.92
N THR A 224 -11.58 -13.37 -8.10
CA THR A 224 -12.83 -13.05 -7.38
C THR A 224 -14.04 -12.95 -8.29
N ARG A 225 -13.96 -13.45 -9.51
CA ARG A 225 -14.99 -13.30 -10.55
C ARG A 225 -16.40 -13.71 -10.11
N ALA A 226 -16.50 -14.77 -9.31
CA ALA A 226 -17.79 -15.23 -8.79
C ALA A 226 -18.47 -14.23 -7.84
N HIS A 227 -17.73 -13.25 -7.34
CA HIS A 227 -18.18 -12.21 -6.41
C HIS A 227 -18.35 -10.84 -7.08
N LEU A 228 -18.02 -10.72 -8.36
CA LEU A 228 -18.18 -9.49 -9.14
C LEU A 228 -19.44 -9.55 -10.01
N SER A 229 -20.05 -8.37 -10.23
CA SER A 229 -21.07 -8.26 -11.26
C SER A 229 -20.48 -8.50 -12.65
N ARG A 230 -21.35 -8.84 -13.61
CA ARG A 230 -20.93 -9.00 -15.01
C ARG A 230 -20.36 -7.70 -15.57
N ASP A 231 -20.91 -6.56 -15.17
CA ASP A 231 -20.48 -5.25 -15.64
C ASP A 231 -19.12 -4.86 -15.04
N ALA A 232 -18.94 -5.03 -13.71
CA ALA A 232 -17.64 -4.81 -13.06
C ALA A 232 -16.52 -5.67 -13.68
N TRP A 233 -16.80 -6.95 -13.96
CA TRP A 233 -15.86 -7.82 -14.64
C TRP A 233 -15.51 -7.32 -16.04
N ARG A 234 -16.52 -6.94 -16.84
CA ARG A 234 -16.33 -6.45 -18.19
C ARG A 234 -15.46 -5.19 -18.22
N ASP A 235 -15.73 -4.25 -17.31
CA ASP A 235 -15.02 -2.97 -17.27
C ASP A 235 -13.54 -3.15 -16.93
N VAL A 236 -13.22 -3.98 -15.90
CA VAL A 236 -11.84 -4.30 -15.56
C VAL A 236 -11.14 -5.07 -16.68
N SER A 237 -11.83 -6.05 -17.29
CA SER A 237 -11.25 -6.87 -18.35
C SER A 237 -10.94 -6.04 -19.60
N ALA A 238 -11.85 -5.13 -19.99
CA ALA A 238 -11.65 -4.24 -21.13
C ALA A 238 -10.48 -3.27 -20.86
N LEU A 239 -10.43 -2.69 -19.67
CA LEU A 239 -9.37 -1.77 -19.26
C LEU A 239 -7.99 -2.44 -19.30
N ALA A 240 -7.86 -3.63 -18.74
CA ALA A 240 -6.59 -4.36 -18.70
C ALA A 240 -6.18 -4.93 -20.08
N ALA A 241 -7.14 -5.22 -20.94
CA ALA A 241 -6.89 -5.73 -22.27
C ALA A 241 -6.51 -4.65 -23.29
N ASP A 242 -6.67 -3.37 -22.96
CA ASP A 242 -6.35 -2.27 -23.87
C ASP A 242 -4.86 -2.30 -24.24
N PRO A 243 -4.53 -2.42 -25.55
CA PRO A 243 -3.15 -2.53 -26.02
C PRO A 243 -2.31 -1.28 -25.73
N VAL A 244 -2.93 -0.14 -25.45
CA VAL A 244 -2.21 1.10 -25.11
C VAL A 244 -1.31 0.92 -23.91
N TRP A 245 -1.76 0.16 -22.89
CA TRP A 245 -1.01 -0.08 -21.65
C TRP A 245 0.13 -1.09 -21.76
N ARG A 246 0.24 -1.75 -22.94
CA ARG A 246 1.31 -2.70 -23.27
C ARG A 246 2.22 -2.19 -24.38
N ALA A 247 2.00 -0.96 -24.83
CA ALA A 247 2.86 -0.34 -25.84
C ALA A 247 4.27 -0.11 -25.28
N ALA A 248 5.27 -0.18 -26.17
CA ALA A 248 6.63 0.17 -25.79
C ALA A 248 6.71 1.63 -25.30
N PRO A 249 7.48 1.89 -24.24
CA PRO A 249 7.63 3.24 -23.71
C PRO A 249 8.36 4.15 -24.73
N ASP A 250 7.64 5.16 -25.25
CA ASP A 250 8.15 6.14 -26.21
C ASP A 250 7.75 7.55 -25.74
N PRO A 251 8.71 8.41 -25.33
CA PRO A 251 8.44 9.77 -24.88
C PRO A 251 7.69 10.64 -25.89
N ALA A 252 7.79 10.36 -27.19
CA ALA A 252 7.04 11.08 -28.22
C ALA A 252 5.52 10.86 -28.08
N ARG A 253 5.10 9.74 -27.51
CA ARG A 253 3.69 9.36 -27.31
C ARG A 253 3.09 9.89 -26.00
N ALA A 254 3.88 10.53 -25.13
CA ALA A 254 3.43 10.95 -23.78
C ALA A 254 2.12 11.74 -23.80
N LEU A 255 1.95 12.67 -24.72
CA LEU A 255 0.75 13.50 -24.83
C LEU A 255 -0.44 12.77 -25.50
N ALA A 256 -0.16 11.75 -26.30
CA ALA A 256 -1.20 10.91 -26.91
C ALA A 256 -1.91 10.01 -25.87
N LEU A 257 -1.37 9.91 -24.67
CA LEU A 257 -2.01 9.17 -23.56
C LEU A 257 -3.22 9.92 -22.96
N ALA A 258 -3.46 11.19 -23.29
CA ALA A 258 -4.57 11.98 -22.70
C ALA A 258 -5.92 11.25 -22.83
N GLY A 259 -6.31 10.84 -24.04
CA GLY A 259 -7.56 10.11 -24.28
C GLY A 259 -7.63 8.78 -23.52
N PRO A 260 -6.66 7.88 -23.69
CA PRO A 260 -6.57 6.63 -22.94
C PRO A 260 -6.65 6.80 -21.42
N ILE A 261 -6.02 7.83 -20.84
CA ILE A 261 -6.09 8.14 -19.42
C ILE A 261 -7.52 8.47 -19.01
N ASP A 262 -8.22 9.31 -19.77
CA ASP A 262 -9.61 9.67 -19.49
C ASP A 262 -10.56 8.48 -19.60
N ASP A 263 -10.37 7.63 -20.60
CA ASP A 263 -11.13 6.39 -20.76
C ASP A 263 -10.92 5.44 -19.59
N ALA A 264 -9.68 5.29 -19.14
CA ALA A 264 -9.33 4.44 -18.00
C ALA A 264 -9.94 4.96 -16.68
N ILE A 265 -9.93 6.27 -16.44
CA ILE A 265 -10.58 6.87 -15.27
C ILE A 265 -12.09 6.60 -15.29
N ARG A 266 -12.75 6.72 -16.45
CA ARG A 266 -14.18 6.41 -16.58
C ARG A 266 -14.46 4.93 -16.33
N SER A 267 -13.64 4.04 -16.84
CA SER A 267 -13.78 2.60 -16.63
C SER A 267 -13.62 2.22 -15.16
N LEU A 268 -12.64 2.81 -14.45
CA LEU A 268 -12.48 2.56 -13.01
C LEU A 268 -13.62 3.14 -12.19
N ALA A 269 -14.16 4.29 -12.56
CA ALA A 269 -15.33 4.87 -11.90
C ALA A 269 -16.58 3.99 -12.11
N ALA A 270 -16.78 3.45 -13.30
CA ALA A 270 -17.86 2.50 -13.59
C ALA A 270 -17.70 1.20 -12.77
N PHE A 271 -16.49 0.64 -12.73
CA PHE A 271 -16.16 -0.51 -11.89
C PHE A 271 -16.47 -0.25 -10.40
N ALA A 272 -16.07 0.89 -9.86
CA ALA A 272 -16.34 1.26 -8.47
C ALA A 272 -17.85 1.37 -8.20
N GLY A 273 -18.61 2.01 -9.10
CA GLY A 273 -20.06 2.12 -9.02
C GLY A 273 -20.75 0.76 -9.05
N ALA A 274 -20.41 -0.10 -10.01
CA ALA A 274 -20.96 -1.44 -10.12
C ALA A 274 -20.63 -2.34 -8.90
N SER A 275 -19.47 -2.15 -8.30
CA SER A 275 -19.06 -2.86 -7.08
C SER A 275 -19.86 -2.40 -5.86
N HIS A 276 -20.18 -1.10 -5.77
CA HIS A 276 -21.00 -0.54 -4.70
C HIS A 276 -22.45 -1.05 -4.74
N GLU A 277 -23.06 -1.11 -5.91
CA GLU A 277 -24.42 -1.62 -6.07
C GLU A 277 -24.58 -3.09 -5.63
N ASN A 278 -23.55 -3.91 -5.84
CA ASN A 278 -23.57 -5.30 -5.39
C ASN A 278 -23.54 -5.46 -3.87
N MET A 279 -22.91 -4.51 -3.15
CA MET A 279 -22.84 -4.53 -1.69
C MET A 279 -24.17 -4.11 -1.04
N THR A 280 -25.00 -3.34 -1.73
CA THR A 280 -26.28 -2.82 -1.21
C THR A 280 -27.46 -3.75 -1.49
N ARG A 281 -27.35 -4.68 -2.43
CA ARG A 281 -28.42 -5.64 -2.80
C ARG A 281 -28.43 -6.94 -1.99
N ASN A 282 -27.46 -7.14 -1.11
CA ASN A 282 -27.33 -8.30 -0.22
C ASN A 282 -27.48 -7.89 1.25
#